data_5abe6cfcde3f5e81af091064c9929f53
#
_entry.id   5abe6cfcde3f5e81af091064c9929f53
#
_cell.length_a   1.000
_cell.length_b   1.000
_cell.length_c   1.000
_cell.angle_alpha   90.00
_cell.angle_beta   90.00
_cell.angle_gamma   90.00
#
_symmetry.space_group_name_H-M   'P 1'
#
loop_
_entity.id
_entity.type
_entity.pdbx_description
1 polymer ?
#
loop_
_entity_poly.entity_id
_entity_poly.type
_entity_poly.pdbx_seq_one_letter_code
_entity_poly.pdbx_strand_id
1 'polypeptide(L)'
;SAPRRSSPGLTGPQGGFDPLDPNADPPAWVLMPGQVKHCKTALKVLDKKLKKPAAIFDDFRGLPAIRTSLQSAQKFTVARSPANRERNRYTDVLAFDETRIKLQSSTGNQTSSNDYINASLIKYDDKDQTKFISTQGPLVNTFEDFWQMVFENSCPVIVMLTKFDIVKCDEYLPLSKGQGDYGRLNIKIMETRQDGELTLRSVKVQHNESDRVHTVLHIQHSTWPDHGVPDDSSTVRKILKRLYYVSKEHPVVAHCRFVSN
;
A
#
# COMPACT_ATOMS: atom_id res chain seq x y z
N SER A 1 13.83 33.82 -8.69
CA SER A 1 13.64 32.50 -8.07
C SER A 1 12.16 32.30 -7.83
N ALA A 2 11.56 31.41 -8.61
CA ALA A 2 10.14 31.03 -8.47
C ALA A 2 9.99 30.11 -7.23
N PRO A 3 8.87 30.21 -6.49
CA PRO A 3 8.63 29.36 -5.34
C PRO A 3 8.43 27.90 -5.83
N ARG A 4 9.13 26.96 -5.22
CA ARG A 4 8.93 25.52 -5.43
C ARG A 4 7.48 25.19 -5.12
N ARG A 5 6.70 24.78 -6.10
CA ARG A 5 5.39 24.16 -5.88
C ARG A 5 5.62 22.82 -5.19
N SER A 6 5.24 22.72 -3.94
CA SER A 6 5.19 21.49 -3.18
C SER A 6 4.26 20.50 -3.89
N SER A 7 4.73 19.26 -4.08
CA SER A 7 3.92 18.17 -4.64
C SER A 7 2.69 17.94 -3.75
N PRO A 8 1.48 17.82 -4.31
CA PRO A 8 0.31 17.49 -3.52
C PRO A 8 0.47 16.06 -2.95
N GLY A 9 0.39 15.89 -1.66
CA GLY A 9 0.32 14.59 -1.01
C GLY A 9 1.27 14.33 0.15
N LEU A 10 2.43 14.99 0.23
CA LEU A 10 3.38 14.81 1.35
C LEU A 10 3.37 15.94 2.39
N THR A 11 2.69 17.04 2.11
CA THR A 11 2.51 18.13 3.08
C THR A 11 1.16 17.97 3.74
N GLY A 12 1.15 17.45 4.97
CA GLY A 12 0.00 17.51 5.86
C GLY A 12 -0.35 18.98 6.21
N PRO A 13 -1.56 19.25 6.69
CA PRO A 13 -2.12 20.59 6.79
C PRO A 13 -1.48 21.53 7.80
N GLN A 14 -0.44 21.18 8.54
CA GLN A 14 0.31 22.15 9.39
C GLN A 14 1.70 21.64 9.76
N GLY A 15 2.74 22.36 9.28
CA GLY A 15 4.05 22.44 9.91
C GLY A 15 4.99 21.27 9.75
N GLY A 16 5.91 21.37 8.80
CA GLY A 16 7.31 20.91 8.96
C GLY A 16 7.64 19.44 9.20
N PHE A 17 6.68 18.50 9.17
CA PHE A 17 6.99 17.09 9.34
C PHE A 17 7.57 16.53 8.03
N ASP A 18 8.84 16.11 8.06
CA ASP A 18 9.46 15.36 6.97
C ASP A 18 9.29 13.85 7.24
N PRO A 19 8.46 13.13 6.46
CA PRO A 19 8.26 11.69 6.65
C PRO A 19 9.49 10.84 6.33
N LEU A 20 10.52 11.43 5.70
CA LEU A 20 11.81 10.81 5.45
C LEU A 20 12.76 10.96 6.62
N ASP A 21 12.57 11.93 7.50
CA ASP A 21 13.45 12.12 8.66
C ASP A 21 13.14 11.06 9.73
N PRO A 22 14.10 10.16 10.03
CA PRO A 22 13.90 9.13 11.06
C PRO A 22 13.73 9.71 12.47
N ASN A 23 14.23 10.93 12.70
CA ASN A 23 14.17 11.62 13.99
C ASN A 23 12.96 12.55 14.11
N ALA A 24 12.25 12.82 13.00
CA ALA A 24 11.07 13.66 13.05
C ALA A 24 9.91 12.91 13.70
N ASP A 25 9.36 13.52 14.74
CA ASP A 25 8.11 13.10 15.33
C ASP A 25 6.96 13.97 14.80
N PRO A 26 5.86 13.37 14.38
CA PRO A 26 4.65 14.12 14.09
C PRO A 26 4.19 14.85 15.37
N PRO A 27 3.55 16.03 15.26
CA PRO A 27 2.95 16.71 16.40
C PRO A 27 2.07 15.76 17.20
N ALA A 28 2.12 15.86 18.53
CA ALA A 28 1.33 15.02 19.40
C ALA A 28 -0.17 15.21 19.13
N TRP A 29 -0.91 14.11 19.12
CA TRP A 29 -2.36 14.17 18.99
C TRP A 29 -3.00 14.78 20.20
N VAL A 30 -3.83 15.77 19.98
CA VAL A 30 -4.75 16.25 21.01
C VAL A 30 -6.05 15.44 20.87
N LEU A 31 -6.17 14.41 21.72
CA LEU A 31 -7.38 13.58 21.75
C LEU A 31 -8.50 14.32 22.48
N MET A 32 -9.70 14.29 21.89
CA MET A 32 -10.90 14.75 22.57
C MET A 32 -11.24 13.85 23.79
N PRO A 33 -11.86 14.37 24.85
CA PRO A 33 -12.18 13.57 26.05
C PRO A 33 -12.93 12.27 25.75
N GLY A 34 -13.84 12.27 24.76
CA GLY A 34 -14.57 11.08 24.31
C GLY A 34 -13.65 10.02 23.70
N GLN A 35 -12.66 10.44 22.90
CA GLN A 35 -11.67 9.54 22.30
C GLN A 35 -10.78 8.93 23.38
N VAL A 36 -10.34 9.74 24.36
CA VAL A 36 -9.56 9.22 25.51
C VAL A 36 -10.34 8.18 26.29
N LYS A 37 -11.62 8.43 26.56
CA LYS A 37 -12.50 7.48 27.25
C LYS A 37 -12.62 6.18 26.45
N HIS A 38 -12.83 6.28 25.13
CA HIS A 38 -12.92 5.12 24.24
C HIS A 38 -11.63 4.29 24.24
N CYS A 39 -10.48 4.93 24.08
CA CYS A 39 -9.17 4.25 24.13
C CYS A 39 -8.95 3.53 25.47
N LYS A 40 -9.26 4.19 26.60
CA LYS A 40 -9.15 3.55 27.93
C LYS A 40 -10.05 2.32 28.08
N THR A 41 -11.25 2.37 27.50
CA THR A 41 -12.19 1.24 27.51
C THR A 41 -11.67 0.11 26.62
N ALA A 42 -11.19 0.42 25.41
CA ALA A 42 -10.62 -0.55 24.48
C ALA A 42 -9.40 -1.27 25.10
N LEU A 43 -8.50 -0.52 25.75
CA LEU A 43 -7.34 -1.10 26.44
C LEU A 43 -7.76 -2.12 27.50
N LYS A 44 -8.76 -1.79 28.35
CA LYS A 44 -9.27 -2.75 29.36
C LYS A 44 -9.85 -4.01 28.73
N VAL A 45 -10.52 -3.90 27.59
CA VAL A 45 -11.06 -5.07 26.87
C VAL A 45 -9.95 -5.92 26.30
N LEU A 46 -8.93 -5.30 25.67
CA LEU A 46 -7.76 -5.99 25.13
C LEU A 46 -6.95 -6.69 26.21
N ASP A 47 -6.67 -6.02 27.34
CA ASP A 47 -5.97 -6.63 28.49
C ASP A 47 -6.72 -7.85 29.02
N LYS A 48 -8.05 -7.81 29.06
CA LYS A 48 -8.87 -8.96 29.47
C LYS A 48 -8.82 -10.09 28.46
N LYS A 49 -8.81 -9.78 27.14
CA LYS A 49 -8.69 -10.79 26.08
C LYS A 49 -7.30 -11.44 26.09
N LEU A 50 -6.23 -10.67 26.25
CA LEU A 50 -4.85 -11.19 26.31
C LEU A 50 -4.63 -12.19 27.45
N LYS A 51 -5.38 -12.07 28.55
CA LYS A 51 -5.36 -13.06 29.65
C LYS A 51 -6.04 -14.39 29.30
N LYS A 52 -6.73 -14.47 28.14
CA LYS A 52 -7.44 -15.66 27.67
C LYS A 52 -7.11 -15.94 26.21
N PRO A 53 -5.88 -16.39 25.88
CA PRO A 53 -5.45 -16.62 24.49
C PRO A 53 -6.38 -17.54 23.69
N ALA A 54 -6.98 -18.55 24.33
CA ALA A 54 -7.93 -19.45 23.68
C ALA A 54 -9.12 -18.70 23.05
N ALA A 55 -9.63 -17.64 23.71
CA ALA A 55 -10.73 -16.85 23.18
C ALA A 55 -10.34 -16.09 21.90
N ILE A 56 -9.07 -15.69 21.75
CA ILE A 56 -8.56 -15.04 20.54
C ILE A 56 -8.52 -16.04 19.37
N PHE A 57 -8.10 -17.28 19.65
CA PHE A 57 -8.13 -18.37 18.65
C PHE A 57 -9.55 -18.74 18.24
N ASP A 58 -10.52 -18.69 19.18
CA ASP A 58 -11.92 -18.95 18.88
C ASP A 58 -12.51 -17.83 18.00
N ASP A 59 -12.23 -16.56 18.33
CA ASP A 59 -12.60 -15.41 17.48
C ASP A 59 -12.03 -15.58 16.07
N PHE A 60 -10.75 -15.97 15.93
CA PHE A 60 -10.09 -16.18 14.63
C PHE A 60 -10.73 -17.36 13.86
N ARG A 61 -11.02 -18.47 14.51
CA ARG A 61 -11.71 -19.62 13.90
C ARG A 61 -13.14 -19.31 13.47
N GLY A 62 -13.77 -18.35 14.13
CA GLY A 62 -15.11 -17.86 13.78
C GLY A 62 -15.16 -16.96 12.55
N LEU A 63 -14.00 -16.53 12.01
CA LEU A 63 -13.96 -15.72 10.80
C LEU A 63 -14.47 -16.53 9.59
N PRO A 64 -15.31 -15.94 8.72
CA PRO A 64 -15.82 -16.64 7.54
C PRO A 64 -14.69 -17.10 6.63
N ALA A 65 -14.66 -18.37 6.26
CA ALA A 65 -13.75 -18.91 5.26
C ALA A 65 -14.23 -18.49 3.84
N ILE A 66 -14.06 -17.21 3.49
CA ILE A 66 -14.55 -16.63 2.22
C ILE A 66 -13.93 -17.31 1.00
N ARG A 67 -12.76 -17.94 1.14
CA ARG A 67 -12.00 -18.54 0.03
C ARG A 67 -12.55 -19.85 -0.52
N THR A 68 -13.42 -20.56 0.19
CA THR A 68 -13.81 -21.94 -0.13
C THR A 68 -15.23 -22.10 -0.69
N SER A 69 -16.05 -21.04 -0.76
CA SER A 69 -17.41 -21.17 -1.27
C SER A 69 -17.44 -21.07 -2.80
N LEU A 70 -18.31 -21.90 -3.44
CA LEU A 70 -18.59 -21.84 -4.89
C LEU A 70 -19.05 -20.42 -5.32
N GLN A 71 -19.70 -19.68 -4.43
CA GLN A 71 -20.07 -18.28 -4.62
C GLN A 71 -18.86 -17.34 -4.74
N SER A 72 -17.69 -17.71 -4.18
CA SER A 72 -16.47 -16.91 -4.34
C SER A 72 -15.90 -16.98 -5.75
N ALA A 73 -16.15 -18.09 -6.48
CA ALA A 73 -15.66 -18.26 -7.85
C ALA A 73 -16.21 -17.22 -8.83
N GLN A 74 -17.46 -16.79 -8.64
CA GLN A 74 -18.13 -15.77 -9.44
C GLN A 74 -17.64 -14.34 -9.16
N LYS A 75 -16.90 -14.15 -8.07
CA LYS A 75 -16.41 -12.82 -7.66
C LYS A 75 -15.01 -12.48 -8.20
N PHE A 76 -14.36 -13.41 -8.92
CA PHE A 76 -13.00 -13.28 -9.45
C PHE A 76 -12.92 -13.53 -10.95
N THR A 77 -13.96 -13.18 -11.69
CA THR A 77 -14.09 -13.56 -13.12
C THR A 77 -13.00 -12.92 -13.97
N VAL A 78 -12.71 -11.63 -13.72
CA VAL A 78 -11.66 -10.90 -14.44
C VAL A 78 -10.27 -11.45 -14.09
N ALA A 79 -9.99 -11.64 -12.80
CA ALA A 79 -8.71 -12.18 -12.34
C ALA A 79 -8.41 -13.57 -12.90
N ARG A 80 -9.45 -14.41 -13.05
CA ARG A 80 -9.34 -15.79 -13.56
C ARG A 80 -9.35 -15.88 -15.08
N SER A 81 -9.60 -14.81 -15.79
CA SER A 81 -9.52 -14.77 -17.24
C SER A 81 -8.17 -15.31 -17.72
N PRO A 82 -8.13 -16.14 -18.79
CA PRO A 82 -6.87 -16.63 -19.36
C PRO A 82 -5.85 -15.52 -19.65
N ALA A 83 -6.31 -14.34 -20.11
CA ALA A 83 -5.49 -13.18 -20.40
C ALA A 83 -4.80 -12.59 -19.15
N ASN A 84 -5.31 -12.89 -17.94
CA ASN A 84 -4.83 -12.32 -16.67
C ASN A 84 -4.08 -13.34 -15.80
N ARG A 85 -4.03 -14.60 -16.22
CA ARG A 85 -3.43 -15.68 -15.41
C ARG A 85 -1.98 -15.37 -15.03
N GLU A 86 -1.16 -14.93 -15.98
CA GLU A 86 0.25 -14.62 -15.77
C GLU A 86 0.49 -13.27 -15.08
N ARG A 87 -0.57 -12.49 -14.87
CA ARG A 87 -0.52 -11.24 -14.11
C ARG A 87 -0.73 -11.46 -12.61
N ASN A 88 -1.05 -12.67 -12.20
CA ASN A 88 -1.25 -13.08 -10.82
C ASN A 88 -0.04 -13.87 -10.32
N ARG A 89 0.57 -13.42 -9.22
CA ARG A 89 1.68 -14.13 -8.57
C ARG A 89 1.22 -15.47 -7.98
N TYR A 90 -0.05 -15.56 -7.57
CA TYR A 90 -0.67 -16.76 -7.02
C TYR A 90 -2.03 -17.00 -7.66
N THR A 91 -2.38 -18.29 -7.82
CA THR A 91 -3.63 -18.70 -8.45
C THR A 91 -4.85 -18.56 -7.54
N ASP A 92 -4.62 -18.43 -6.23
CA ASP A 92 -5.65 -18.41 -5.17
C ASP A 92 -5.75 -17.06 -4.42
N VAL A 93 -4.84 -16.12 -4.68
CA VAL A 93 -4.86 -14.77 -4.10
C VAL A 93 -5.19 -13.76 -5.19
N LEU A 94 -6.49 -13.49 -5.36
CA LEU A 94 -7.02 -12.75 -6.50
C LEU A 94 -7.82 -11.53 -6.03
N ALA A 95 -7.81 -10.47 -6.84
CA ALA A 95 -8.64 -9.30 -6.62
C ALA A 95 -10.11 -9.61 -6.98
N PHE A 96 -11.04 -9.19 -6.11
CA PHE A 96 -12.48 -9.27 -6.37
C PHE A 96 -12.89 -8.34 -7.53
N ASP A 97 -13.78 -8.79 -8.40
CA ASP A 97 -14.30 -7.98 -9.51
C ASP A 97 -14.91 -6.66 -9.04
N GLU A 98 -15.53 -6.66 -7.86
CA GLU A 98 -16.24 -5.52 -7.27
C GLU A 98 -15.29 -4.45 -6.71
N THR A 99 -14.14 -4.87 -6.15
CA THR A 99 -13.21 -3.97 -5.44
C THR A 99 -11.90 -3.75 -6.19
N ARG A 100 -11.66 -4.48 -7.29
CA ARG A 100 -10.42 -4.36 -8.03
C ARG A 100 -10.15 -2.95 -8.54
N ILE A 101 -8.91 -2.55 -8.58
CA ILE A 101 -8.47 -1.38 -9.32
C ILE A 101 -8.57 -1.68 -10.81
N LYS A 102 -9.06 -0.69 -11.58
CA LYS A 102 -9.13 -0.72 -13.04
C LYS A 102 -8.16 0.31 -13.59
N LEU A 103 -7.21 -0.14 -14.41
CA LEU A 103 -6.29 0.75 -15.09
C LEU A 103 -6.99 1.46 -16.24
N GLN A 104 -6.64 2.74 -16.47
CA GLN A 104 -7.18 3.48 -17.60
C GLN A 104 -6.50 3.02 -18.89
N SER A 105 -7.30 2.85 -19.93
CA SER A 105 -6.75 2.55 -21.26
C SER A 105 -5.90 3.72 -21.77
N SER A 106 -4.67 3.45 -22.17
CA SER A 106 -3.74 4.44 -22.68
C SER A 106 -4.04 4.92 -24.10
N THR A 107 -4.95 4.26 -24.81
CA THR A 107 -5.38 4.64 -26.16
C THR A 107 -6.90 4.80 -26.16
N GLY A 108 -7.39 5.94 -26.72
CA GLY A 108 -8.82 6.23 -26.84
C GLY A 108 -9.63 5.21 -27.68
N ASN A 109 -9.02 4.14 -28.18
CA ASN A 109 -9.65 2.98 -28.80
C ASN A 109 -9.83 1.87 -27.76
N GLN A 110 -11.06 1.68 -27.33
CA GLN A 110 -11.51 0.77 -26.25
C GLN A 110 -11.29 -0.73 -26.48
N THR A 111 -10.57 -1.17 -27.50
CA THR A 111 -10.64 -2.57 -27.94
C THR A 111 -9.45 -3.47 -27.58
N SER A 112 -8.37 -2.98 -26.95
CA SER A 112 -7.20 -3.85 -26.73
C SER A 112 -6.35 -3.65 -25.47
N SER A 113 -6.63 -2.71 -24.58
CA SER A 113 -5.84 -2.58 -23.35
C SER A 113 -6.50 -3.35 -22.20
N ASN A 114 -5.73 -4.26 -21.62
CA ASN A 114 -6.17 -5.00 -20.44
C ASN A 114 -6.16 -4.07 -19.22
N ASP A 115 -7.32 -3.80 -18.63
CA ASP A 115 -7.49 -2.93 -17.46
C ASP A 115 -7.16 -3.61 -16.12
N TYR A 116 -6.61 -4.84 -16.16
CA TYR A 116 -6.44 -5.67 -15.00
C TYR A 116 -5.07 -5.48 -14.33
N ILE A 117 -5.13 -5.29 -13.02
CA ILE A 117 -4.03 -5.49 -12.08
C ILE A 117 -4.58 -6.22 -10.85
N ASN A 118 -3.77 -7.12 -10.24
CA ASN A 118 -4.15 -7.78 -8.99
C ASN A 118 -3.98 -6.81 -7.81
N ALA A 119 -4.96 -5.94 -7.67
CA ALA A 119 -5.04 -4.91 -6.65
C ALA A 119 -6.49 -4.61 -6.31
N SER A 120 -6.81 -4.43 -5.03
CA SER A 120 -8.15 -4.12 -4.51
C SER A 120 -8.14 -2.85 -3.68
N LEU A 121 -9.15 -1.99 -3.91
CA LEU A 121 -9.38 -0.82 -3.09
C LEU A 121 -10.08 -1.23 -1.79
N ILE A 122 -9.44 -0.93 -0.66
CA ILE A 122 -9.99 -1.08 0.67
C ILE A 122 -10.39 0.30 1.16
N LYS A 123 -11.68 0.49 1.36
CA LYS A 123 -12.26 1.73 1.89
C LYS A 123 -13.23 1.39 3.01
N TYR A 124 -13.35 2.32 3.93
CA TYR A 124 -14.34 2.28 4.99
C TYR A 124 -15.49 3.25 4.65
N ASP A 125 -16.62 3.10 5.29
CA ASP A 125 -17.78 4.01 5.10
C ASP A 125 -17.51 5.41 5.63
N ASP A 126 -16.57 5.53 6.58
CA ASP A 126 -16.13 6.80 7.14
C ASP A 126 -15.12 7.48 6.19
N LYS A 127 -15.48 8.67 5.70
CA LYS A 127 -14.66 9.49 4.79
C LYS A 127 -13.34 9.96 5.42
N ASP A 128 -13.28 9.99 6.75
CA ASP A 128 -12.08 10.43 7.48
C ASP A 128 -11.04 9.33 7.68
N GLN A 129 -11.29 8.13 7.16
CA GLN A 129 -10.33 7.04 7.25
C GLN A 129 -9.41 6.97 6.02
N THR A 130 -8.17 6.55 6.25
CA THR A 130 -7.20 6.30 5.19
C THR A 130 -7.69 5.16 4.30
N LYS A 131 -7.73 5.40 2.99
CA LYS A 131 -8.01 4.39 1.98
C LYS A 131 -6.73 3.62 1.68
N PHE A 132 -6.85 2.34 1.38
CA PHE A 132 -5.71 1.52 0.98
C PHE A 132 -5.97 0.85 -0.36
N ILE A 133 -4.91 0.67 -1.14
CA ILE A 133 -4.86 -0.29 -2.23
C ILE A 133 -4.02 -1.46 -1.76
N SER A 134 -4.67 -2.60 -1.57
CA SER A 134 -4.02 -3.87 -1.25
C SER A 134 -3.65 -4.57 -2.55
N THR A 135 -2.37 -4.91 -2.74
CA THR A 135 -1.89 -5.52 -3.99
C THR A 135 -0.81 -6.56 -3.72
N GLN A 136 -0.58 -7.43 -4.68
CA GLN A 136 0.55 -8.36 -4.66
C GLN A 136 1.89 -7.63 -4.85
N GLY A 137 3.01 -8.27 -4.48
CA GLY A 137 4.33 -7.84 -4.95
C GLY A 137 4.35 -7.88 -6.49
N PRO A 138 4.69 -6.77 -7.19
CA PRO A 138 4.68 -6.73 -8.64
C PRO A 138 5.55 -7.81 -9.27
N LEU A 139 5.11 -8.36 -10.39
CA LEU A 139 5.86 -9.26 -11.28
C LEU A 139 6.58 -8.42 -12.34
N VAL A 140 7.63 -8.97 -12.94
CA VAL A 140 8.37 -8.28 -14.02
C VAL A 140 7.43 -7.80 -15.15
N ASN A 141 6.45 -8.61 -15.52
CA ASN A 141 5.46 -8.28 -16.56
C ASN A 141 4.32 -7.37 -16.08
N THR A 142 4.30 -6.94 -14.80
CA THR A 142 3.28 -6.04 -14.24
C THR A 142 3.87 -4.78 -13.61
N PHE A 143 5.17 -4.49 -13.79
CA PHE A 143 5.81 -3.28 -13.25
C PHE A 143 5.17 -2.02 -13.83
N GLU A 144 4.91 -2.00 -15.14
CA GLU A 144 4.26 -0.87 -15.79
C GLU A 144 2.85 -0.65 -15.23
N ASP A 145 2.06 -1.71 -15.14
CA ASP A 145 0.71 -1.67 -14.57
C ASP A 145 0.70 -1.16 -13.12
N PHE A 146 1.69 -1.59 -12.32
CA PHE A 146 1.81 -1.16 -10.93
C PHE A 146 2.10 0.35 -10.82
N TRP A 147 3.06 0.86 -11.58
CA TRP A 147 3.38 2.27 -11.56
C TRP A 147 2.27 3.12 -12.17
N GLN A 148 1.60 2.63 -13.20
CA GLN A 148 0.41 3.25 -13.77
C GLN A 148 -0.70 3.37 -12.70
N MET A 149 -1.00 2.31 -11.96
CA MET A 149 -1.94 2.32 -10.85
C MET A 149 -1.58 3.38 -9.80
N VAL A 150 -0.32 3.42 -9.37
CA VAL A 150 0.18 4.41 -8.39
C VAL A 150 -0.03 5.83 -8.89
N PHE A 151 0.29 6.09 -10.16
CA PHE A 151 0.19 7.41 -10.77
C PHE A 151 -1.26 7.86 -10.98
N GLU A 152 -2.11 7.00 -11.54
CA GLU A 152 -3.53 7.30 -11.81
C GLU A 152 -4.32 7.58 -10.54
N ASN A 153 -4.03 6.85 -9.46
CA ASN A 153 -4.69 7.04 -8.17
C ASN A 153 -3.99 8.10 -7.29
N SER A 154 -2.95 8.76 -7.80
CA SER A 154 -2.17 9.77 -7.06
C SER A 154 -1.72 9.27 -5.69
N CYS A 155 -1.29 8.01 -5.61
CA CYS A 155 -0.93 7.36 -4.35
C CYS A 155 0.30 8.02 -3.73
N PRO A 156 0.19 8.63 -2.54
CA PRO A 156 1.31 9.35 -1.92
C PRO A 156 2.34 8.44 -1.28
N VAL A 157 1.94 7.22 -0.93
CA VAL A 157 2.80 6.26 -0.20
C VAL A 157 2.64 4.85 -0.73
N ILE A 158 3.76 4.13 -0.79
CA ILE A 158 3.82 2.68 -0.97
C ILE A 158 4.43 2.08 0.30
N VAL A 159 3.72 1.15 0.94
CA VAL A 159 4.22 0.34 2.06
C VAL A 159 4.51 -1.07 1.55
N MET A 160 5.77 -1.45 1.57
CA MET A 160 6.26 -2.76 1.16
C MET A 160 6.66 -3.56 2.40
N LEU A 161 5.94 -4.64 2.69
CA LEU A 161 6.16 -5.51 3.85
C LEU A 161 6.93 -6.80 3.47
N THR A 162 7.96 -6.65 2.65
CA THR A 162 8.82 -7.77 2.21
C THR A 162 10.15 -7.25 1.66
N LYS A 163 11.08 -8.15 1.38
CA LYS A 163 12.30 -7.84 0.64
C LYS A 163 12.09 -8.01 -0.87
N PHE A 164 12.93 -7.34 -1.65
CA PHE A 164 13.08 -7.69 -3.06
C PHE A 164 13.78 -9.04 -3.19
N ASP A 165 13.14 -9.95 -3.90
CA ASP A 165 13.57 -11.33 -4.06
C ASP A 165 12.74 -11.96 -5.20
N ILE A 166 13.34 -12.78 -6.03
CA ILE A 166 12.67 -13.41 -7.19
C ILE A 166 11.43 -14.24 -6.81
N VAL A 167 11.34 -14.66 -5.55
CA VAL A 167 10.21 -15.45 -5.04
C VAL A 167 9.12 -14.56 -4.44
N LYS A 168 9.52 -13.46 -3.77
CA LYS A 168 8.61 -12.64 -2.96
C LYS A 168 8.10 -11.41 -3.69
N CYS A 169 9.01 -10.66 -4.28
CA CYS A 169 8.70 -9.43 -5.00
C CYS A 169 9.86 -9.07 -5.91
N ASP A 170 9.62 -9.05 -7.20
CA ASP A 170 10.61 -8.60 -8.17
C ASP A 170 10.94 -7.12 -7.96
N GLU A 171 12.17 -6.71 -8.35
CA GLU A 171 12.68 -5.36 -8.14
C GLU A 171 12.01 -4.37 -9.11
N TYR A 172 10.87 -3.82 -8.69
CA TYR A 172 10.13 -2.81 -9.45
C TYR A 172 10.63 -1.38 -9.25
N LEU A 173 11.64 -1.18 -8.40
CA LEU A 173 12.35 0.09 -8.21
C LEU A 173 13.70 0.02 -8.90
N PRO A 174 14.18 1.11 -9.53
CA PRO A 174 15.48 1.14 -10.19
C PRO A 174 16.63 1.32 -9.19
N LEU A 175 16.83 0.34 -8.27
CA LEU A 175 17.75 0.47 -7.14
C LEU A 175 19.21 0.66 -7.60
N SER A 176 19.64 -0.06 -8.65
CA SER A 176 21.02 -0.02 -9.13
C SER A 176 21.34 1.22 -9.97
N LYS A 177 20.36 1.71 -10.74
CA LYS A 177 20.54 2.83 -11.68
C LYS A 177 20.04 4.17 -11.14
N GLY A 178 19.28 4.16 -10.02
CA GLY A 178 18.62 5.34 -9.45
C GLY A 178 17.43 5.85 -10.24
N GLN A 179 17.27 5.47 -11.53
CA GLN A 179 16.11 5.79 -12.37
C GLN A 179 15.88 4.73 -13.45
N GLY A 180 14.65 4.62 -13.93
CA GLY A 180 14.25 3.68 -14.98
C GLY A 180 12.89 4.01 -15.57
N ASP A 181 12.64 3.55 -16.79
CA ASP A 181 11.36 3.71 -17.48
C ASP A 181 10.50 2.46 -17.33
N TYR A 182 9.25 2.69 -16.99
CA TYR A 182 8.21 1.68 -16.83
C TYR A 182 7.01 2.13 -17.67
N GLY A 183 6.96 1.69 -18.92
CA GLY A 183 6.00 2.17 -19.91
C GLY A 183 6.09 3.68 -20.12
N ARG A 184 5.02 4.39 -19.83
CA ARG A 184 4.95 5.87 -19.97
C ARG A 184 5.47 6.64 -18.77
N LEU A 185 5.98 5.96 -17.76
CA LEU A 185 6.41 6.57 -16.51
C LEU A 185 7.90 6.39 -16.30
N ASN A 186 8.58 7.49 -15.99
CA ASN A 186 9.96 7.50 -15.50
C ASN A 186 9.94 7.52 -13.98
N ILE A 187 10.60 6.55 -13.38
CA ILE A 187 10.71 6.37 -11.93
C ILE A 187 12.14 6.71 -11.51
N LYS A 188 12.26 7.66 -10.59
CA LYS A 188 13.56 8.11 -10.08
C LYS A 188 13.59 8.12 -8.57
N ILE A 189 14.58 7.44 -7.99
CA ILE A 189 14.86 7.51 -6.55
C ILE A 189 15.61 8.81 -6.27
N MET A 190 15.00 9.69 -5.50
CA MET A 190 15.57 11.00 -5.16
C MET A 190 16.42 10.95 -3.91
N GLU A 191 16.00 10.14 -2.94
CA GLU A 191 16.64 10.01 -1.65
C GLU A 191 16.33 8.65 -1.04
N THR A 192 17.27 8.12 -0.24
CA THR A 192 17.08 6.89 0.56
C THR A 192 17.61 7.12 1.96
N ARG A 193 16.81 6.81 2.98
CA ARG A 193 17.18 6.87 4.40
C ARG A 193 16.83 5.57 5.10
N GLN A 194 17.54 5.28 6.19
CA GLN A 194 17.25 4.15 7.07
C GLN A 194 16.68 4.63 8.40
N ASP A 195 15.65 3.93 8.90
CA ASP A 195 15.06 4.11 10.23
C ASP A 195 14.88 2.74 10.90
N GLY A 196 15.94 2.26 11.54
CA GLY A 196 16.00 0.90 12.05
C GLY A 196 15.83 -0.12 10.91
N GLU A 197 14.77 -0.93 10.98
CA GLU A 197 14.46 -1.95 9.97
C GLU A 197 13.73 -1.40 8.73
N LEU A 198 13.36 -0.11 8.76
CA LEU A 198 12.69 0.54 7.63
C LEU A 198 13.69 1.19 6.69
N THR A 199 13.52 0.94 5.40
CA THR A 199 14.14 1.73 4.34
C THR A 199 13.10 2.68 3.77
N LEU A 200 13.38 3.98 3.84
CA LEU A 200 12.54 5.07 3.37
C LEU A 200 13.12 5.63 2.08
N ARG A 201 12.32 5.73 1.03
CA ARG A 201 12.77 6.32 -0.24
C ARG A 201 11.79 7.39 -0.71
N SER A 202 12.32 8.53 -1.12
CA SER A 202 11.57 9.50 -1.90
C SER A 202 11.68 9.13 -3.37
N VAL A 203 10.55 8.86 -4.02
CA VAL A 203 10.49 8.40 -5.39
C VAL A 203 9.71 9.41 -6.23
N LYS A 204 10.37 9.95 -7.26
CA LYS A 204 9.72 10.79 -8.27
C LYS A 204 9.15 9.90 -9.36
N VAL A 205 7.86 10.07 -9.64
CA VAL A 205 7.14 9.44 -10.74
C VAL A 205 6.77 10.52 -11.73
N GLN A 206 7.30 10.45 -12.94
CA GLN A 206 7.09 11.44 -13.99
C GLN A 206 6.49 10.78 -15.23
N HIS A 207 5.43 11.38 -15.79
CA HIS A 207 4.87 10.92 -17.05
C HIS A 207 5.73 11.43 -18.22
N ASN A 208 6.17 10.54 -19.10
CA ASN A 208 7.13 10.86 -20.17
C ASN A 208 6.56 11.82 -21.22
N GLU A 209 5.24 11.79 -21.43
CA GLU A 209 4.55 12.58 -22.46
C GLU A 209 3.86 13.83 -21.88
N SER A 210 4.06 14.16 -20.61
CA SER A 210 3.44 15.30 -19.95
C SER A 210 4.30 15.83 -18.80
N ASP A 211 4.05 17.08 -18.38
CA ASP A 211 4.73 17.69 -17.23
C ASP A 211 4.21 17.20 -15.86
N ARG A 212 3.32 16.17 -15.85
CA ARG A 212 2.77 15.65 -14.62
C ARG A 212 3.84 14.87 -13.85
N VAL A 213 4.09 15.33 -12.63
CA VAL A 213 5.04 14.74 -11.70
C VAL A 213 4.32 14.43 -10.41
N HIS A 214 4.60 13.26 -9.86
CA HIS A 214 4.11 12.82 -8.58
C HIS A 214 5.27 12.34 -7.71
N THR A 215 5.26 12.66 -6.41
CA THR A 215 6.26 12.18 -5.46
C THR A 215 5.63 11.16 -4.54
N VAL A 216 6.29 10.02 -4.40
CA VAL A 216 5.83 8.89 -3.60
C VAL A 216 6.84 8.62 -2.49
N LEU A 217 6.37 8.47 -1.26
CA LEU A 217 7.15 7.91 -0.16
C LEU A 217 7.07 6.38 -0.24
N HIS A 218 8.19 5.72 -0.49
CA HIS A 218 8.28 4.27 -0.44
C HIS A 218 8.86 3.84 0.91
N ILE A 219 8.08 3.10 1.69
CA ILE A 219 8.45 2.57 3.00
C ILE A 219 8.60 1.05 2.87
N GLN A 220 9.81 0.53 3.09
CA GLN A 220 10.07 -0.91 3.02
C GLN A 220 10.47 -1.46 4.39
N HIS A 221 9.77 -2.51 4.83
CA HIS A 221 10.14 -3.37 5.95
C HIS A 221 10.56 -4.73 5.39
N SER A 222 11.87 -4.96 5.24
CA SER A 222 12.42 -6.14 4.55
C SER A 222 12.45 -7.40 5.40
N THR A 223 12.34 -7.27 6.72
CA THR A 223 12.48 -8.35 7.71
C THR A 223 11.15 -8.89 8.24
N TRP A 224 10.01 -8.47 7.65
CA TRP A 224 8.71 -9.04 8.03
C TRP A 224 8.71 -10.56 7.83
N PRO A 225 8.44 -11.37 8.89
CA PRO A 225 8.54 -12.82 8.80
C PRO A 225 7.48 -13.42 7.88
N ASP A 226 7.86 -14.47 7.12
CA ASP A 226 6.90 -15.22 6.32
C ASP A 226 5.94 -15.99 7.26
N HIS A 227 4.64 -15.90 6.95
CA HIS A 227 3.60 -16.59 7.73
C HIS A 227 3.55 -16.21 9.22
N GLY A 228 3.98 -14.99 9.56
CA GLY A 228 4.02 -14.52 10.94
C GLY A 228 3.77 -13.02 11.06
N VAL A 229 4.03 -12.53 12.24
CA VAL A 229 4.01 -11.11 12.59
C VAL A 229 5.37 -10.72 13.15
N PRO A 230 5.79 -9.46 13.12
CA PRO A 230 6.99 -8.99 13.79
C PRO A 230 6.95 -9.31 15.29
N ASP A 231 8.12 -9.55 15.90
CA ASP A 231 8.23 -9.86 17.32
C ASP A 231 7.70 -8.75 18.22
N ASP A 232 7.80 -7.50 17.74
CA ASP A 232 7.22 -6.35 18.42
C ASP A 232 6.45 -5.42 17.43
N SER A 233 5.67 -4.51 17.99
CA SER A 233 4.86 -3.57 17.21
C SER A 233 5.57 -2.25 16.89
N SER A 234 6.84 -2.07 17.27
CA SER A 234 7.55 -0.78 17.16
C SER A 234 7.67 -0.33 15.70
N THR A 235 8.09 -1.24 14.81
CA THR A 235 8.25 -0.95 13.39
C THR A 235 6.91 -0.65 12.71
N VAL A 236 5.85 -1.39 13.08
CA VAL A 236 4.49 -1.11 12.58
C VAL A 236 4.02 0.27 13.02
N ARG A 237 4.26 0.64 14.30
CA ARG A 237 3.93 1.99 14.81
C ARG A 237 4.72 3.08 14.08
N LYS A 238 5.99 2.84 13.73
CA LYS A 238 6.79 3.76 12.93
C LYS A 238 6.19 3.98 11.53
N ILE A 239 5.71 2.92 10.87
CA ILE A 239 5.00 3.02 9.60
C ILE A 239 3.73 3.86 9.77
N LEU A 240 2.86 3.49 10.72
CA LEU A 240 1.61 4.20 10.97
C LEU A 240 1.82 5.68 11.30
N LYS A 241 2.87 6.00 12.05
CA LYS A 241 3.26 7.37 12.38
C LYS A 241 3.54 8.21 11.12
N ARG A 242 4.18 7.62 10.09
CA ARG A 242 4.43 8.29 8.81
C ARG A 242 3.16 8.44 7.98
N LEU A 243 2.27 7.46 8.03
CA LEU A 243 0.99 7.50 7.31
C LEU A 243 0.03 8.54 7.91
N TYR A 244 0.20 8.90 9.15
CA TYR A 244 -0.71 9.81 9.86
C TYR A 244 -0.86 11.19 9.20
N TYR A 245 0.23 11.70 8.60
CA TYR A 245 0.26 13.01 7.93
C TYR A 245 0.00 12.94 6.43
N VAL A 246 -0.25 11.76 5.92
CA VAL A 246 -0.60 11.58 4.51
C VAL A 246 -2.05 12.03 4.30
N SER A 247 -2.29 12.78 3.23
CA SER A 247 -3.64 13.16 2.84
C SER A 247 -4.53 11.93 2.67
N LYS A 248 -5.72 11.96 3.24
CA LYS A 248 -6.72 10.88 3.14
C LYS A 248 -7.50 10.92 1.81
N GLU A 249 -7.24 11.89 0.96
CA GLU A 249 -7.88 12.01 -0.35
C GLU A 249 -7.47 10.87 -1.28
N HIS A 250 -6.20 10.49 -1.23
CA HIS A 250 -5.59 9.47 -2.09
C HIS A 250 -5.25 8.21 -1.31
N PRO A 251 -5.35 7.02 -1.92
CA PRO A 251 -5.09 5.77 -1.24
C PRO A 251 -3.59 5.54 -1.02
N VAL A 252 -3.27 4.84 0.06
CA VAL A 252 -1.94 4.30 0.33
C VAL A 252 -1.85 2.90 -0.27
N VAL A 253 -0.82 2.62 -1.06
CA VAL A 253 -0.56 1.26 -1.57
C VAL A 253 0.11 0.45 -0.47
N ALA A 254 -0.42 -0.73 -0.17
CA ALA A 254 0.20 -1.70 0.72
C ALA A 254 0.37 -3.03 -0.01
N HIS A 255 1.59 -3.56 0.01
CA HIS A 255 1.86 -4.87 -0.57
C HIS A 255 2.91 -5.66 0.21
N CYS A 256 2.84 -6.96 0.08
CA CYS A 256 3.87 -7.89 0.53
C CYS A 256 4.10 -8.93 -0.57
N ARG A 257 4.58 -10.13 -0.23
CA ARG A 257 4.64 -11.25 -1.16
C ARG A 257 3.25 -11.56 -1.72
N PHE A 258 2.26 -11.71 -0.84
CA PHE A 258 0.84 -11.83 -1.17
C PHE A 258 0.01 -11.12 -0.11
N VAL A 259 -1.09 -10.53 -0.54
CA VAL A 259 -2.07 -9.93 0.36
C VAL A 259 -3.37 -10.70 0.16
N SER A 260 -3.86 -11.31 1.23
CA SER A 260 -5.19 -11.89 1.23
C SER A 260 -6.22 -10.79 1.49
N ASN A 261 -7.14 -10.62 0.58
CA ASN A 261 -8.31 -9.78 0.78
C ASN A 261 -9.24 -10.38 1.83
#